data_042b7e952925e79096e8bd00c018308a
#
_entry.id   042b7e952925e79096e8bd00c018308a
#
_cell.length_a   1.000
_cell.length_b   1.000
_cell.length_c   1.000
_cell.angle_alpha   90.00
_cell.angle_beta   90.00
_cell.angle_gamma   90.00
#
_symmetry.space_group_name_H-M   'P 1'
#
loop_
_entity.id
_entity.type
_entity.pdbx_description
1 polymer ?
#
loop_
_entity_poly.entity_id
_entity_poly.type
_entity_poly.pdbx_seq_one_letter_code
_entity_poly.pdbx_strand_id
1 'polypeptide(L)'
;MVNIIFYMVVLIITMFQMQQVMVIISTVCAIIYHIYLKKQKSVKFCIMAFFIFTASAVINPLFSHKGATLLFYMFTGNPVTLESIVYGVFAALVIVAMIFWLSTFNEIMTEDKILALIGAIMPSVALLLTMIFRFVSKFTKKIKEISMTHKALKGEPEGFFNKIKSSLHIFSITITWALENSVDTADSMTARGYGCAKRTNYNNYRIEKRDILLSLWMIMLFGVVISRWVAGDLYTYYYPFVRTKGQIMVYVAYILLCVTPMAVNILEGIRWRRLKSKI
;
A
#
# COMPACT_ATOMS: atom_id res chain seq x y z
N MET A 1 -8.07 -10.29 8.08
CA MET A 1 -8.18 -9.25 9.13
C MET A 1 -6.83 -8.90 9.73
N VAL A 2 -6.07 -9.85 10.25
CA VAL A 2 -4.77 -9.62 10.92
C VAL A 2 -3.80 -8.76 10.10
N ASN A 3 -3.63 -9.06 8.80
CA ASN A 3 -2.71 -8.31 7.94
C ASN A 3 -3.10 -6.83 7.77
N ILE A 4 -4.40 -6.50 7.70
CA ILE A 4 -4.84 -5.10 7.60
C ILE A 4 -4.49 -4.34 8.87
N ILE A 5 -4.77 -4.93 10.04
CA ILE A 5 -4.42 -4.33 11.34
C ILE A 5 -2.92 -4.07 11.41
N PHE A 6 -2.11 -5.05 11.00
CA PHE A 6 -0.66 -4.92 10.98
C PHE A 6 -0.21 -3.73 10.12
N TYR A 7 -0.63 -3.69 8.84
CA TYR A 7 -0.18 -2.64 7.92
C TYR A 7 -0.68 -1.26 8.35
N MET A 8 -1.92 -1.14 8.83
CA MET A 8 -2.43 0.13 9.37
C MET A 8 -1.59 0.62 10.54
N VAL A 9 -1.27 -0.26 11.50
CA VAL A 9 -0.44 0.06 12.66
C VAL A 9 0.96 0.50 12.25
N VAL A 10 1.64 -0.29 11.40
CA VAL A 10 3.03 0.01 11.00
C VAL A 10 3.10 1.27 10.14
N LEU A 11 2.15 1.50 9.24
CA LEU A 11 2.11 2.72 8.42
C LEU A 11 1.86 3.97 9.28
N ILE A 12 0.95 3.89 10.26
CA ILE A 12 0.70 5.00 11.17
C ILE A 12 1.95 5.31 11.99
N ILE A 13 2.60 4.31 12.59
CA ILE A 13 3.82 4.53 13.37
C ILE A 13 4.91 5.13 12.49
N THR A 14 5.20 4.56 11.31
CA THR A 14 6.24 5.08 10.40
C THR A 14 5.96 6.49 9.89
N MET A 15 4.71 6.86 9.70
CA MET A 15 4.32 8.19 9.23
C MET A 15 4.48 9.26 10.32
N PHE A 16 4.02 8.97 11.53
CA PHE A 16 3.98 9.97 12.61
C PHE A 16 5.24 9.98 13.47
N GLN A 17 5.98 8.88 13.52
CA GLN A 17 7.14 8.75 14.38
C GLN A 17 8.44 8.91 13.57
N MET A 18 8.94 10.14 13.47
CA MET A 18 10.20 10.44 12.78
C MET A 18 11.44 10.21 13.68
N GLN A 19 11.37 9.27 14.63
CA GLN A 19 12.52 8.94 15.44
C GLN A 19 13.54 8.13 14.63
N GLN A 20 14.82 8.56 14.66
CA GLN A 20 15.88 8.03 13.82
C GLN A 20 16.00 6.51 13.87
N VAL A 21 16.05 5.93 15.07
CA VAL A 21 16.21 4.49 15.26
C VAL A 21 14.99 3.71 14.75
N MET A 22 13.77 4.20 15.02
CA MET A 22 12.54 3.54 14.56
C MET A 22 12.40 3.56 13.04
N VAL A 23 12.76 4.67 12.41
CA VAL A 23 12.74 4.78 10.94
C VAL A 23 13.72 3.80 10.30
N ILE A 24 14.92 3.67 10.84
CA ILE A 24 15.93 2.70 10.36
C ILE A 24 15.38 1.26 10.50
N ILE A 25 14.85 0.91 11.68
CA ILE A 25 14.28 -0.42 11.94
C ILE A 25 13.15 -0.72 10.94
N SER A 26 12.20 0.23 10.77
CA SER A 26 11.10 0.09 9.82
C SER A 26 11.61 -0.15 8.40
N THR A 27 12.55 0.68 7.94
CA THR A 27 13.09 0.60 6.57
C THR A 27 13.78 -0.74 6.33
N VAL A 28 14.64 -1.18 7.26
CA VAL A 28 15.36 -2.46 7.15
C VAL A 28 14.37 -3.63 7.13
N CYS A 29 13.41 -3.67 8.06
CA CYS A 29 12.39 -4.73 8.10
C CYS A 29 11.53 -4.75 6.83
N ALA A 30 11.12 -3.58 6.32
CA ALA A 30 10.34 -3.45 5.10
C ALA A 30 11.09 -3.99 3.86
N ILE A 31 12.38 -3.63 3.72
CA ILE A 31 13.23 -4.11 2.62
C ILE A 31 13.40 -5.63 2.70
N ILE A 32 13.74 -6.17 3.88
CA ILE A 32 13.94 -7.62 4.06
C ILE A 32 12.65 -8.37 3.72
N TYR A 33 11.50 -7.89 4.19
CA TYR A 33 10.22 -8.53 3.94
C TYR A 33 9.81 -8.47 2.46
N HIS A 34 10.07 -7.35 1.80
CA HIS A 34 9.84 -7.19 0.37
C HIS A 34 10.69 -8.14 -0.48
N ILE A 35 11.99 -8.28 -0.14
CA ILE A 35 12.91 -9.21 -0.83
C ILE A 35 12.43 -10.66 -0.63
N TYR A 36 11.98 -11.01 0.58
CA TYR A 36 11.44 -12.33 0.88
C TYR A 36 10.22 -12.68 0.01
N LEU A 37 9.30 -11.71 -0.21
CA LEU A 37 8.08 -11.92 -1.00
C LEU A 37 8.32 -11.92 -2.51
N LYS A 38 9.06 -10.94 -3.04
CA LYS A 38 9.16 -10.69 -4.50
C LYS A 38 10.41 -11.24 -5.18
N LYS A 39 11.38 -11.74 -4.43
CA LYS A 39 12.63 -12.32 -4.97
C LYS A 39 13.27 -11.51 -6.12
N GLN A 40 13.27 -12.01 -7.36
CA GLN A 40 13.92 -11.37 -8.51
C GLN A 40 13.31 -10.02 -8.94
N LYS A 41 12.01 -9.81 -8.76
CA LYS A 41 11.36 -8.53 -9.09
C LYS A 41 11.73 -7.41 -8.11
N SER A 42 12.33 -7.77 -6.96
CA SER A 42 12.74 -6.82 -5.92
C SER A 42 13.88 -5.92 -6.37
N VAL A 43 14.81 -6.39 -7.22
CA VAL A 43 16.00 -5.60 -7.61
C VAL A 43 15.62 -4.31 -8.34
N LYS A 44 14.74 -4.39 -9.34
CA LYS A 44 14.27 -3.20 -10.06
C LYS A 44 13.57 -2.21 -9.13
N PHE A 45 12.80 -2.74 -8.18
CA PHE A 45 12.09 -1.92 -7.21
C PHE A 45 13.04 -1.23 -6.22
N CYS A 46 14.11 -1.93 -5.78
CA CYS A 46 15.16 -1.34 -4.94
C CYS A 46 15.92 -0.22 -5.66
N ILE A 47 16.22 -0.39 -6.96
CA ILE A 47 16.86 0.66 -7.77
C ILE A 47 15.95 1.90 -7.84
N MET A 48 14.66 1.71 -8.13
CA MET A 48 13.70 2.81 -8.16
C MET A 48 13.59 3.51 -6.79
N ALA A 49 13.53 2.75 -5.70
CA ALA A 49 13.49 3.27 -4.34
C ALA A 49 14.76 4.06 -4.00
N PHE A 50 15.94 3.63 -4.47
CA PHE A 50 17.19 4.35 -4.31
C PHE A 50 17.18 5.71 -5.00
N PHE A 51 16.62 5.81 -6.22
CA PHE A 51 16.45 7.09 -6.90
C PHE A 51 15.51 8.03 -6.13
N ILE A 52 14.39 7.50 -5.62
CA ILE A 52 13.44 8.28 -4.81
C ILE A 52 14.11 8.75 -3.51
N PHE A 53 14.87 7.86 -2.86
CA PHE A 53 15.66 8.21 -1.66
C PHE A 53 16.60 9.36 -1.93
N THR A 54 17.43 9.25 -2.98
CA THR A 54 18.44 10.26 -3.34
C THR A 54 17.77 11.60 -3.69
N ALA A 55 16.73 11.57 -4.51
CA ALA A 55 15.98 12.79 -4.87
C ALA A 55 15.39 13.47 -3.63
N SER A 56 14.70 12.71 -2.76
CA SER A 56 14.08 13.25 -1.55
C SER A 56 15.10 13.77 -0.54
N ALA A 57 16.24 13.07 -0.36
CA ALA A 57 17.30 13.49 0.55
C ALA A 57 17.96 14.78 0.10
N VAL A 58 18.09 15.01 -1.21
CA VAL A 58 18.69 16.23 -1.77
C VAL A 58 17.73 17.41 -1.78
N ILE A 59 16.46 17.17 -2.08
CA ILE A 59 15.44 18.24 -2.15
C ILE A 59 15.30 18.95 -0.80
N ASN A 60 15.32 18.24 0.31
CA ASN A 60 15.07 18.82 1.62
C ASN A 60 16.11 19.90 2.03
N PRO A 61 17.44 19.68 1.96
CA PRO A 61 18.44 20.72 2.24
C PRO A 61 18.40 21.90 1.25
N LEU A 62 17.88 21.70 0.04
CA LEU A 62 17.75 22.77 -0.95
C LEU A 62 16.66 23.80 -0.57
N PHE A 63 15.58 23.34 0.08
CA PHE A 63 14.44 24.18 0.44
C PHE A 63 14.37 24.54 1.92
N SER A 64 14.95 23.74 2.81
CA SER A 64 14.93 23.97 4.25
C SER A 64 16.32 24.40 4.75
N HIS A 65 16.42 25.63 5.20
CA HIS A 65 17.68 26.24 5.67
C HIS A 65 17.72 26.38 7.20
N LYS A 66 16.93 25.58 7.91
CA LYS A 66 16.83 25.60 9.37
C LYS A 66 17.95 24.78 10.00
N GLY A 67 18.54 25.28 11.09
CA GLY A 67 19.60 24.60 11.84
C GLY A 67 20.63 25.58 12.34
N ALA A 68 21.46 25.13 13.30
CA ALA A 68 22.49 25.97 13.92
C ALA A 68 23.89 25.71 13.35
N THR A 69 24.16 24.50 12.80
CA THR A 69 25.48 24.14 12.24
C THR A 69 25.53 24.38 10.75
N LEU A 70 26.22 25.43 10.36
CA LEU A 70 26.38 25.79 8.95
C LEU A 70 27.53 24.99 8.34
N LEU A 71 27.29 24.35 7.18
CA LEU A 71 28.30 23.60 6.43
C LEU A 71 28.88 24.43 5.28
N PHE A 72 28.01 24.95 4.41
CA PHE A 72 28.40 25.78 3.28
C PHE A 72 27.24 26.64 2.80
N TYR A 73 27.55 27.67 2.02
CA TYR A 73 26.54 28.47 1.33
C TYR A 73 26.36 27.97 -0.10
N MET A 74 25.10 27.87 -0.53
CA MET A 74 24.78 27.56 -1.90
C MET A 74 25.01 28.76 -2.83
N PHE A 75 25.12 28.53 -4.13
CA PHE A 75 25.28 29.61 -5.12
C PHE A 75 24.17 30.68 -5.03
N THR A 76 23.01 30.34 -4.49
CA THR A 76 21.89 31.26 -4.22
C THR A 76 22.03 32.06 -2.91
N GLY A 77 23.13 31.92 -2.17
CA GLY A 77 23.36 32.60 -0.89
C GLY A 77 22.69 31.94 0.32
N ASN A 78 21.95 30.88 0.13
CA ASN A 78 21.23 30.19 1.20
C ASN A 78 22.17 29.24 2.00
N PRO A 79 22.10 29.23 3.34
CA PRO A 79 22.93 28.38 4.18
C PRO A 79 22.41 26.93 4.14
N VAL A 80 23.30 25.99 3.88
CA VAL A 80 23.00 24.54 4.04
C VAL A 80 23.54 24.11 5.40
N THR A 81 22.63 23.57 6.23
CA THR A 81 22.93 23.15 7.61
C THR A 81 23.01 21.63 7.72
N LEU A 82 23.80 21.12 8.65
CA LEU A 82 23.92 19.69 8.91
C LEU A 82 22.58 19.09 9.34
N GLU A 83 21.81 19.82 10.15
CA GLU A 83 20.52 19.39 10.63
C GLU A 83 19.51 19.23 9.49
N SER A 84 19.56 20.11 8.48
CA SER A 84 18.72 20.02 7.29
C SER A 84 19.03 18.77 6.45
N ILE A 85 20.31 18.40 6.33
CA ILE A 85 20.73 17.18 5.63
C ILE A 85 20.27 15.95 6.40
N VAL A 86 20.50 15.89 7.72
CA VAL A 86 20.07 14.77 8.56
C VAL A 86 18.55 14.60 8.50
N TYR A 87 17.81 15.69 8.64
CA TYR A 87 16.36 15.65 8.50
C TYR A 87 15.93 15.12 7.12
N GLY A 88 16.57 15.61 6.05
CA GLY A 88 16.30 15.18 4.68
C GLY A 88 16.52 13.67 4.46
N VAL A 89 17.60 13.14 5.01
CA VAL A 89 17.91 11.70 4.95
C VAL A 89 16.84 10.88 5.68
N PHE A 90 16.45 11.26 6.90
CA PHE A 90 15.42 10.52 7.65
C PHE A 90 14.03 10.66 7.03
N ALA A 91 13.67 11.83 6.51
CA ALA A 91 12.45 12.02 5.77
C ALA A 91 12.41 11.13 4.50
N ALA A 92 13.51 11.05 3.77
CA ALA A 92 13.65 10.17 2.62
C ALA A 92 13.52 8.68 3.01
N LEU A 93 14.10 8.26 4.14
CA LEU A 93 13.95 6.90 4.66
C LEU A 93 12.51 6.56 5.02
N VAL A 94 11.75 7.49 5.60
CA VAL A 94 10.31 7.31 5.87
C VAL A 94 9.55 7.04 4.58
N ILE A 95 9.78 7.85 3.53
CA ILE A 95 9.13 7.67 2.22
C ILE A 95 9.47 6.29 1.65
N VAL A 96 10.74 5.89 1.68
CA VAL A 96 11.18 4.58 1.20
C VAL A 96 10.54 3.46 2.01
N ALA A 97 10.52 3.54 3.34
CA ALA A 97 9.87 2.54 4.19
C ALA A 97 8.39 2.39 3.85
N MET A 98 7.67 3.51 3.66
CA MET A 98 6.26 3.48 3.28
C MET A 98 6.03 2.83 1.91
N ILE A 99 6.86 3.14 0.91
CA ILE A 99 6.78 2.53 -0.42
C ILE A 99 7.00 1.01 -0.36
N PHE A 100 7.96 0.54 0.44
CA PHE A 100 8.19 -0.89 0.63
C PHE A 100 7.05 -1.57 1.38
N TRP A 101 6.52 -0.95 2.45
CA TRP A 101 5.36 -1.50 3.18
C TRP A 101 4.10 -1.55 2.30
N LEU A 102 3.80 -0.51 1.53
CA LEU A 102 2.67 -0.51 0.59
C LEU A 102 2.86 -1.53 -0.52
N SER A 103 4.09 -1.73 -1.02
CA SER A 103 4.37 -2.75 -2.03
C SER A 103 4.14 -4.17 -1.51
N THR A 104 4.50 -4.45 -0.24
CA THR A 104 4.23 -5.74 0.39
C THR A 104 2.74 -5.91 0.74
N PHE A 105 2.06 -4.85 1.14
CA PHE A 105 0.62 -4.84 1.34
C PHE A 105 -0.13 -5.25 0.07
N ASN A 106 0.18 -4.64 -1.08
CA ASN A 106 -0.45 -4.96 -2.36
C ASN A 106 -0.21 -6.40 -2.81
N GLU A 107 0.89 -7.03 -2.41
CA GLU A 107 1.17 -8.43 -2.73
C GLU A 107 0.35 -9.40 -1.86
N ILE A 108 0.16 -9.07 -0.58
CA ILE A 108 -0.52 -9.94 0.39
C ILE A 108 -2.03 -9.77 0.34
N MET A 109 -2.49 -8.51 0.13
CA MET A 109 -3.91 -8.16 0.09
C MET A 109 -4.42 -8.22 -1.34
N THR A 110 -4.88 -9.40 -1.75
CA THR A 110 -5.55 -9.59 -3.03
C THR A 110 -6.97 -9.00 -3.01
N GLU A 111 -7.50 -8.68 -4.20
CA GLU A 111 -8.87 -8.17 -4.37
C GLU A 111 -9.91 -9.05 -3.67
N ASP A 112 -9.77 -10.38 -3.76
CA ASP A 112 -10.68 -11.35 -3.13
C ASP A 112 -10.69 -11.24 -1.60
N LYS A 113 -9.53 -10.99 -0.96
CA LYS A 113 -9.44 -10.82 0.49
C LYS A 113 -10.11 -9.53 0.95
N ILE A 114 -9.95 -8.45 0.17
CA ILE A 114 -10.61 -7.17 0.45
C ILE A 114 -12.12 -7.31 0.30
N LEU A 115 -12.59 -7.96 -0.78
CA LEU A 115 -14.01 -8.22 -1.00
C LEU A 115 -14.62 -9.10 0.11
N ALA A 116 -13.90 -10.10 0.57
CA ALA A 116 -14.35 -10.96 1.66
C ALA A 116 -14.54 -10.18 2.98
N LEU A 117 -13.66 -9.22 3.27
CA LEU A 117 -13.78 -8.36 4.45
C LEU A 117 -14.98 -7.41 4.36
N ILE A 118 -15.12 -6.72 3.22
CA ILE A 118 -16.25 -5.82 2.99
C ILE A 118 -17.56 -6.59 3.01
N GLY A 119 -17.56 -7.80 2.45
CA GLY A 119 -18.73 -8.69 2.43
C GLY A 119 -19.22 -9.15 3.80
N ALA A 120 -18.31 -9.22 4.78
CA ALA A 120 -18.67 -9.54 6.15
C ALA A 120 -19.41 -8.38 6.86
N ILE A 121 -19.06 -7.12 6.51
CA ILE A 121 -19.62 -5.92 7.14
C ILE A 121 -20.85 -5.44 6.35
N MET A 122 -20.71 -5.33 5.01
CA MET A 122 -21.71 -4.74 4.11
C MET A 122 -21.90 -5.64 2.85
N PRO A 123 -22.75 -6.66 2.90
CA PRO A 123 -22.93 -7.63 1.78
C PRO A 123 -23.35 -6.99 0.45
N SER A 124 -24.17 -5.92 0.51
CA SER A 124 -24.60 -5.21 -0.69
C SER A 124 -23.48 -4.47 -1.40
N VAL A 125 -22.57 -3.84 -0.63
CA VAL A 125 -21.40 -3.13 -1.17
C VAL A 125 -20.38 -4.12 -1.76
N ALA A 126 -20.18 -5.27 -1.12
CA ALA A 126 -19.32 -6.32 -1.66
C ALA A 126 -19.82 -6.86 -3.00
N LEU A 127 -21.13 -7.02 -3.15
CA LEU A 127 -21.73 -7.39 -4.45
C LEU A 127 -21.41 -6.35 -5.51
N LEU A 128 -21.69 -5.08 -5.20
CA LEU A 128 -21.47 -3.98 -6.13
C LEU A 128 -20.00 -3.94 -6.57
N LEU A 129 -19.06 -4.04 -5.63
CA LEU A 129 -17.63 -4.11 -5.92
C LEU A 129 -17.24 -5.32 -6.79
N THR A 130 -17.81 -6.50 -6.49
CA THR A 130 -17.59 -7.71 -7.31
C THR A 130 -18.08 -7.51 -8.74
N MET A 131 -19.24 -6.85 -8.91
CA MET A 131 -19.73 -6.49 -10.23
C MET A 131 -18.82 -5.49 -10.94
N ILE A 132 -18.34 -4.45 -10.24
CA ILE A 132 -17.42 -3.46 -10.80
C ILE A 132 -16.16 -4.14 -11.34
N PHE A 133 -15.47 -4.97 -10.54
CA PHE A 133 -14.26 -5.68 -10.99
C PHE A 133 -14.53 -6.58 -12.21
N ARG A 134 -15.66 -7.26 -12.23
CA ARG A 134 -16.10 -8.04 -13.40
C ARG A 134 -16.36 -7.16 -14.62
N PHE A 135 -16.97 -5.98 -14.44
CA PHE A 135 -17.23 -5.05 -15.53
C PHE A 135 -15.98 -4.40 -16.07
N VAL A 136 -14.99 -4.03 -15.24
CA VAL A 136 -13.71 -3.48 -15.70
C VAL A 136 -13.06 -4.41 -16.73
N SER A 137 -13.03 -5.72 -16.44
CA SER A 137 -12.47 -6.72 -17.36
C SER A 137 -13.29 -6.84 -18.66
N LYS A 138 -14.64 -6.75 -18.59
CA LYS A 138 -15.51 -6.74 -19.77
C LYS A 138 -15.32 -5.47 -20.61
N PHE A 139 -15.29 -4.30 -19.97
CA PHE A 139 -15.12 -3.02 -20.65
C PHE A 139 -13.80 -2.93 -21.38
N THR A 140 -12.72 -3.38 -20.76
CA THR A 140 -11.40 -3.39 -21.41
C THR A 140 -11.40 -4.20 -22.69
N LYS A 141 -12.04 -5.38 -22.67
CA LYS A 141 -12.21 -6.22 -23.88
C LYS A 141 -13.09 -5.53 -24.92
N LYS A 142 -14.22 -4.93 -24.51
CA LYS A 142 -15.16 -4.29 -25.43
C LYS A 142 -14.58 -3.03 -26.07
N ILE A 143 -13.85 -2.20 -25.31
CA ILE A 143 -13.14 -1.04 -25.87
C ILE A 143 -12.14 -1.48 -26.93
N LYS A 144 -11.39 -2.56 -26.68
CA LYS A 144 -10.45 -3.10 -27.66
C LYS A 144 -11.15 -3.60 -28.94
N GLU A 145 -12.27 -4.29 -28.81
CA GLU A 145 -13.11 -4.77 -29.91
C GLU A 145 -13.64 -3.59 -30.73
N ILE A 146 -14.28 -2.60 -30.10
CA ILE A 146 -14.81 -1.40 -30.74
C ILE A 146 -13.68 -0.62 -31.44
N SER A 147 -12.51 -0.49 -30.79
CA SER A 147 -11.36 0.18 -31.37
C SER A 147 -10.83 -0.53 -32.61
N MET A 148 -10.76 -1.86 -32.59
CA MET A 148 -10.33 -2.63 -33.77
C MET A 148 -11.34 -2.50 -34.91
N THR A 149 -12.63 -2.59 -34.64
CA THR A 149 -13.70 -2.43 -35.64
C THR A 149 -13.68 -1.01 -36.22
N HIS A 150 -13.53 0.02 -35.40
CA HIS A 150 -13.45 1.41 -35.85
C HIS A 150 -12.26 1.65 -36.73
N LYS A 151 -11.08 1.08 -36.42
CA LYS A 151 -9.88 1.17 -37.27
C LYS A 151 -10.04 0.43 -38.57
N ALA A 152 -10.71 -0.72 -38.59
CA ALA A 152 -10.98 -1.47 -39.79
C ALA A 152 -11.91 -0.72 -40.77
N LEU A 153 -12.88 0.03 -40.21
CA LEU A 153 -13.87 0.78 -41.04
C LEU A 153 -13.32 2.14 -41.55
N LYS A 154 -12.54 2.86 -40.72
CA LYS A 154 -12.12 4.23 -41.02
C LYS A 154 -10.62 4.41 -41.22
N GLY A 155 -9.84 3.34 -41.12
CA GLY A 155 -8.38 3.41 -41.12
C GLY A 155 -7.80 3.95 -39.81
N GLU A 156 -6.49 4.03 -39.73
CA GLU A 156 -5.82 4.66 -38.59
C GLU A 156 -5.95 6.18 -38.67
N PRO A 157 -6.37 6.84 -37.58
CA PRO A 157 -6.53 8.29 -37.59
C PRO A 157 -5.17 8.97 -37.68
N GLU A 158 -4.97 9.79 -38.72
CA GLU A 158 -3.79 10.62 -38.91
C GLU A 158 -3.93 11.95 -38.18
N GLY A 159 -2.88 12.36 -37.46
CA GLY A 159 -2.84 13.60 -36.70
C GLY A 159 -3.47 13.53 -35.30
N PHE A 160 -3.04 14.44 -34.44
CA PHE A 160 -3.40 14.46 -33.00
C PHE A 160 -4.91 14.68 -32.79
N PHE A 161 -5.52 15.64 -33.49
CA PHE A 161 -6.95 15.95 -33.36
C PHE A 161 -7.85 14.81 -33.83
N ASN A 162 -7.49 14.13 -34.92
CA ASN A 162 -8.26 13.00 -35.43
C ASN A 162 -8.17 11.79 -34.49
N LYS A 163 -7.02 11.59 -33.82
CA LYS A 163 -6.87 10.56 -32.75
C LYS A 163 -7.77 10.84 -31.56
N ILE A 164 -7.85 12.09 -31.10
CA ILE A 164 -8.77 12.48 -30.00
C ILE A 164 -10.22 12.27 -30.44
N LYS A 165 -10.63 12.74 -31.63
CA LYS A 165 -11.99 12.58 -32.12
C LYS A 165 -12.40 11.10 -32.25
N SER A 166 -11.50 10.27 -32.77
CA SER A 166 -11.70 8.81 -32.83
C SER A 166 -11.84 8.19 -31.46
N SER A 167 -10.99 8.56 -30.48
CA SER A 167 -11.07 8.07 -29.10
C SER A 167 -12.37 8.47 -28.41
N LEU A 168 -12.85 9.70 -28.61
CA LEU A 168 -14.14 10.16 -28.08
C LEU A 168 -15.31 9.40 -28.69
N HIS A 169 -15.25 9.07 -29.97
CA HIS A 169 -16.29 8.28 -30.65
C HIS A 169 -16.32 6.84 -30.08
N ILE A 170 -15.15 6.19 -29.93
CA ILE A 170 -15.05 4.86 -29.31
C ILE A 170 -15.58 4.90 -27.87
N PHE A 171 -15.26 5.95 -27.11
CA PHE A 171 -15.74 6.14 -25.75
C PHE A 171 -17.29 6.28 -25.68
N SER A 172 -17.86 7.09 -26.59
CA SER A 172 -19.32 7.26 -26.70
C SER A 172 -20.04 5.92 -26.97
N ILE A 173 -19.56 5.14 -27.93
CA ILE A 173 -20.11 3.81 -28.23
C ILE A 173 -19.97 2.89 -27.01
N THR A 174 -18.83 2.96 -26.31
CA THR A 174 -18.62 2.13 -25.12
C THR A 174 -19.58 2.48 -24.00
N ILE A 175 -19.87 3.77 -23.78
CA ILE A 175 -20.86 4.21 -22.78
C ILE A 175 -22.25 3.71 -23.13
N THR A 176 -22.69 3.85 -24.38
CA THR A 176 -24.00 3.37 -24.83
C THR A 176 -24.15 1.87 -24.57
N TRP A 177 -23.14 1.09 -24.97
CA TRP A 177 -23.12 -0.35 -24.71
C TRP A 177 -23.09 -0.65 -23.20
N ALA A 178 -22.39 0.14 -22.39
CA ALA A 178 -22.33 -0.05 -20.94
C ALA A 178 -23.69 0.17 -20.28
N LEU A 179 -24.42 1.21 -20.71
CA LEU A 179 -25.76 1.49 -20.19
C LEU A 179 -26.75 0.37 -20.56
N GLU A 180 -26.75 -0.07 -21.82
CA GLU A 180 -27.55 -1.20 -22.28
C GLU A 180 -27.26 -2.47 -21.46
N ASN A 181 -25.97 -2.86 -21.34
CA ASN A 181 -25.56 -4.03 -20.58
C ASN A 181 -25.88 -3.90 -19.05
N SER A 182 -25.98 -2.68 -18.52
CA SER A 182 -26.36 -2.46 -17.13
C SER A 182 -27.84 -2.73 -16.89
N VAL A 183 -28.71 -2.33 -17.81
CA VAL A 183 -30.15 -2.62 -17.77
C VAL A 183 -30.37 -4.12 -17.88
N ASP A 184 -29.78 -4.79 -18.87
CA ASP A 184 -29.88 -6.25 -19.03
C ASP A 184 -29.44 -7.02 -17.79
N THR A 185 -28.35 -6.50 -17.15
CA THR A 185 -27.84 -7.08 -15.91
C THR A 185 -28.85 -6.91 -14.76
N ALA A 186 -29.46 -5.72 -14.64
CA ALA A 186 -30.47 -5.46 -13.61
C ALA A 186 -31.72 -6.36 -13.79
N ASP A 187 -32.21 -6.48 -15.00
CA ASP A 187 -33.34 -7.34 -15.34
C ASP A 187 -33.04 -8.82 -15.06
N SER A 188 -31.87 -9.27 -15.43
CA SER A 188 -31.39 -10.61 -15.11
C SER A 188 -31.26 -10.86 -13.61
N MET A 189 -30.88 -9.85 -12.81
CA MET A 189 -30.82 -9.96 -11.36
C MET A 189 -32.19 -10.00 -10.72
N THR A 190 -33.16 -9.19 -11.17
CA THR A 190 -34.54 -9.20 -10.69
C THR A 190 -35.19 -10.51 -11.01
N ALA A 191 -35.00 -11.05 -12.22
CA ALA A 191 -35.50 -12.37 -12.62
C ALA A 191 -34.95 -13.52 -11.75
N ARG A 192 -33.75 -13.37 -11.19
CA ARG A 192 -33.12 -14.31 -10.24
C ARG A 192 -33.57 -14.10 -8.79
N GLY A 193 -34.53 -13.21 -8.52
CA GLY A 193 -35.03 -12.92 -7.18
C GLY A 193 -34.19 -11.99 -6.36
N TYR A 194 -33.38 -11.13 -7.01
CA TYR A 194 -32.63 -10.10 -6.29
C TYR A 194 -33.60 -9.13 -5.58
N GLY A 195 -33.41 -8.95 -4.28
CA GLY A 195 -34.28 -8.09 -3.46
C GLY A 195 -35.43 -8.79 -2.76
N CYS A 196 -35.77 -10.06 -3.11
CA CYS A 196 -36.89 -10.79 -2.52
C CYS A 196 -36.61 -11.30 -1.10
N ALA A 197 -35.33 -11.46 -0.71
CA ALA A 197 -34.95 -11.98 0.60
C ALA A 197 -33.68 -11.32 1.13
N LYS A 198 -33.45 -11.42 2.46
CA LYS A 198 -32.22 -10.97 3.09
C LYS A 198 -31.01 -11.75 2.56
N ARG A 199 -30.02 -11.04 2.07
CA ARG A 199 -28.89 -11.66 1.40
C ARG A 199 -27.98 -12.40 2.38
N THR A 200 -27.60 -13.61 2.02
CA THR A 200 -26.55 -14.39 2.67
C THR A 200 -25.21 -14.19 1.95
N ASN A 201 -24.12 -14.10 2.68
CA ASN A 201 -22.78 -14.02 2.14
C ASN A 201 -22.10 -15.39 2.26
N TYR A 202 -21.77 -16.00 1.12
CA TYR A 202 -20.97 -17.21 1.09
C TYR A 202 -19.49 -16.80 1.18
N ASN A 203 -18.96 -16.80 2.40
CA ASN A 203 -17.56 -16.45 2.66
C ASN A 203 -16.83 -17.67 3.23
N ASN A 204 -15.77 -18.10 2.53
CA ASN A 204 -14.90 -19.19 3.00
C ASN A 204 -13.89 -18.75 4.06
N TYR A 205 -13.75 -17.45 4.31
CA TYR A 205 -12.81 -16.92 5.29
C TYR A 205 -13.41 -17.00 6.70
N ARG A 206 -12.95 -17.95 7.48
CA ARG A 206 -13.32 -18.08 8.91
C ARG A 206 -12.20 -17.52 9.75
N ILE A 207 -12.57 -16.73 10.76
CA ILE A 207 -11.61 -16.23 11.77
C ILE A 207 -11.27 -17.38 12.70
N GLU A 208 -10.02 -17.80 12.70
CA GLU A 208 -9.50 -18.83 13.60
C GLU A 208 -9.06 -18.20 14.94
N LYS A 209 -9.00 -19.01 16.01
CA LYS A 209 -8.50 -18.57 17.32
C LYS A 209 -7.06 -18.02 17.23
N ARG A 210 -6.27 -18.56 16.31
CA ARG A 210 -4.91 -18.08 16.01
C ARG A 210 -4.89 -16.63 15.50
N ASP A 211 -5.85 -16.27 14.64
CA ASP A 211 -5.93 -14.91 14.09
C ASP A 211 -6.28 -13.89 15.17
N ILE A 212 -7.16 -14.28 16.10
CA ILE A 212 -7.52 -13.44 17.24
C ILE A 212 -6.31 -13.25 18.17
N LEU A 213 -5.56 -14.32 18.44
CA LEU A 213 -4.37 -14.25 19.29
C LEU A 213 -3.28 -13.35 18.66
N LEU A 214 -3.04 -13.49 17.35
CA LEU A 214 -2.08 -12.66 16.62
C LEU A 214 -2.50 -11.19 16.58
N SER A 215 -3.79 -10.91 16.37
CA SER A 215 -4.28 -9.52 16.38
C SER A 215 -4.16 -8.89 17.77
N LEU A 216 -4.47 -9.63 18.84
CA LEU A 216 -4.30 -9.17 20.22
C LEU A 216 -2.83 -8.88 20.53
N TRP A 217 -1.91 -9.76 20.11
CA TRP A 217 -0.48 -9.58 20.23
C TRP A 217 0.00 -8.30 19.56
N MET A 218 -0.42 -8.03 18.32
CA MET A 218 -0.07 -6.81 17.60
C MET A 218 -0.63 -5.56 18.26
N ILE A 219 -1.89 -5.60 18.71
CA ILE A 219 -2.51 -4.48 19.42
C ILE A 219 -1.79 -4.19 20.74
N MET A 220 -1.35 -5.22 21.48
CA MET A 220 -0.57 -5.07 22.70
C MET A 220 0.77 -4.37 22.42
N LEU A 221 1.52 -4.83 21.41
CA LEU A 221 2.79 -4.20 21.02
C LEU A 221 2.60 -2.75 20.57
N PHE A 222 1.55 -2.49 19.80
CA PHE A 222 1.19 -1.13 19.40
C PHE A 222 0.85 -0.23 20.58
N GLY A 223 0.09 -0.75 21.55
CA GLY A 223 -0.22 -0.07 22.80
C GLY A 223 1.02 0.33 23.59
N VAL A 224 2.03 -0.55 23.65
CA VAL A 224 3.31 -0.25 24.29
C VAL A 224 4.04 0.89 23.59
N VAL A 225 4.09 0.89 22.25
CA VAL A 225 4.74 1.95 21.48
C VAL A 225 4.01 3.29 21.66
N ILE A 226 2.68 3.31 21.56
CA ILE A 226 1.89 4.54 21.73
C ILE A 226 1.97 5.08 23.16
N SER A 227 1.87 4.23 24.18
CA SER A 227 1.91 4.68 25.58
C SER A 227 3.22 5.41 25.89
N ARG A 228 4.35 4.93 25.36
CA ARG A 228 5.65 5.57 25.52
C ARG A 228 5.82 6.81 24.68
N TRP A 229 5.18 6.85 23.50
CA TRP A 229 5.14 8.05 22.68
C TRP A 229 4.37 9.18 23.38
N VAL A 230 3.17 8.89 23.92
CA VAL A 230 2.36 9.86 24.67
C VAL A 230 3.04 10.31 25.97
N ALA A 231 3.78 9.40 26.63
CA ALA A 231 4.57 9.73 27.82
C ALA A 231 5.76 10.67 27.54
N GLY A 232 6.06 10.97 26.26
CA GLY A 232 7.17 11.85 25.86
C GLY A 232 8.56 11.17 25.98
N ASP A 233 8.61 9.85 25.99
CA ASP A 233 9.88 9.10 26.02
C ASP A 233 10.45 8.86 24.62
N LEU A 234 9.67 9.18 23.58
CA LEU A 234 9.98 8.98 22.18
C LEU A 234 9.82 10.29 21.42
N TYR A 235 10.86 11.12 21.39
CA TYR A 235 10.85 12.30 20.54
C TYR A 235 12.21 12.52 19.87
N THR A 236 12.16 13.18 18.72
CA THR A 236 13.33 13.66 18.02
C THR A 236 13.09 15.10 17.60
N TYR A 237 13.93 15.99 18.09
CA TYR A 237 14.01 17.36 17.59
C TYR A 237 15.16 17.44 16.62
N TYR A 238 14.88 17.87 15.40
CA TYR A 238 15.90 18.07 14.37
C TYR A 238 16.45 19.49 14.38
N TYR A 239 15.70 20.45 14.93
CA TYR A 239 16.07 21.86 14.98
C TYR A 239 15.94 22.39 16.41
N PRO A 240 16.82 23.29 16.88
CA PRO A 240 18.02 23.80 16.23
C PRO A 240 19.20 22.81 16.21
N PHE A 241 19.21 21.80 17.07
CA PHE A 241 20.18 20.71 17.15
C PHE A 241 19.46 19.36 17.15
N VAL A 242 20.11 18.36 16.58
CA VAL A 242 19.55 17.00 16.56
C VAL A 242 19.60 16.41 17.99
N ARG A 243 18.44 16.24 18.60
CA ARG A 243 18.28 15.58 19.92
C ARG A 243 17.28 14.46 19.80
N THR A 244 17.70 13.25 20.17
CA THR A 244 16.86 12.07 20.19
C THR A 244 16.75 11.52 21.60
N LYS A 245 15.53 11.17 22.04
CA LYS A 245 15.28 10.41 23.26
C LYS A 245 14.55 9.14 22.88
N GLY A 246 14.95 8.01 23.43
CA GLY A 246 14.31 6.73 23.20
C GLY A 246 14.67 5.69 24.21
N GLN A 247 13.79 4.71 24.39
CA GLN A 247 13.98 3.60 25.30
C GLN A 247 14.19 2.29 24.55
N ILE A 248 15.14 1.48 24.97
CA ILE A 248 15.46 0.19 24.36
C ILE A 248 14.22 -0.73 24.30
N MET A 249 13.39 -0.72 25.34
CA MET A 249 12.16 -1.53 25.41
C MET A 249 11.21 -1.25 24.23
N VAL A 250 11.08 0.00 23.83
CA VAL A 250 10.20 0.39 22.69
C VAL A 250 10.76 -0.07 21.36
N TYR A 251 12.10 0.03 21.21
CA TYR A 251 12.75 -0.46 19.98
C TYR A 251 12.58 -1.97 19.82
N VAL A 252 12.72 -2.73 20.91
CA VAL A 252 12.49 -4.18 20.88
C VAL A 252 11.04 -4.50 20.56
N ALA A 253 10.06 -3.80 21.18
CA ALA A 253 8.65 -3.98 20.88
C ALA A 253 8.34 -3.68 19.41
N TYR A 254 8.94 -2.63 18.85
CA TYR A 254 8.74 -2.26 17.45
C TYR A 254 9.38 -3.25 16.47
N ILE A 255 10.58 -3.76 16.78
CA ILE A 255 11.22 -4.82 15.98
C ILE A 255 10.32 -6.07 15.97
N LEU A 256 9.84 -6.51 17.15
CA LEU A 256 8.94 -7.66 17.25
C LEU A 256 7.66 -7.45 16.41
N LEU A 257 7.09 -6.24 16.45
CA LEU A 257 5.93 -5.89 15.63
C LEU A 257 6.24 -6.00 14.14
N CYS A 258 7.34 -5.44 13.66
CA CYS A 258 7.73 -5.47 12.23
C CYS A 258 8.09 -6.87 11.74
N VAL A 259 8.66 -7.72 12.59
CA VAL A 259 9.09 -9.10 12.24
C VAL A 259 7.92 -10.09 12.28
N THR A 260 6.85 -9.80 13.04
CA THR A 260 5.70 -10.71 13.22
C THR A 260 5.16 -11.28 11.90
N PRO A 261 4.83 -10.50 10.83
CA PRO A 261 4.27 -11.07 9.60
C PRO A 261 5.27 -11.94 8.84
N MET A 262 6.55 -11.59 8.90
CA MET A 262 7.60 -12.41 8.29
C MET A 262 7.72 -13.76 9.00
N ALA A 263 7.71 -13.77 10.33
CA ALA A 263 7.75 -14.99 11.13
C ALA A 263 6.54 -15.88 10.85
N VAL A 264 5.33 -15.33 10.79
CA VAL A 264 4.10 -16.08 10.46
C VAL A 264 4.21 -16.71 9.07
N ASN A 265 4.62 -15.95 8.05
CA ASN A 265 4.75 -16.46 6.68
C ASN A 265 5.82 -17.57 6.57
N ILE A 266 6.94 -17.45 7.28
CA ILE A 266 7.99 -18.48 7.31
C ILE A 266 7.46 -19.75 7.99
N LEU A 267 6.81 -19.65 9.14
CA LEU A 267 6.23 -20.78 9.87
C LEU A 267 5.16 -21.51 9.05
N GLU A 268 4.31 -20.78 8.36
CA GLU A 268 3.32 -21.37 7.45
C GLU A 268 4.00 -22.05 6.25
N GLY A 269 5.00 -21.44 5.67
CA GLY A 269 5.78 -22.02 4.58
C GLY A 269 6.45 -23.36 4.97
N ILE A 270 7.00 -23.44 6.19
CA ILE A 270 7.60 -24.67 6.73
C ILE A 270 6.52 -25.74 6.96
N ARG A 271 5.37 -25.35 7.50
CA ARG A 271 4.22 -26.23 7.74
C ARG A 271 3.70 -26.85 6.45
N TRP A 272 3.53 -26.05 5.41
CA TRP A 272 3.12 -26.48 4.07
C TRP A 272 4.13 -27.44 3.43
N ARG A 273 5.44 -27.19 3.56
CA ARG A 273 6.48 -28.10 3.06
C ARG A 273 6.42 -29.46 3.75
N ARG A 274 6.22 -29.49 5.08
CA ARG A 274 6.07 -30.74 5.84
C ARG A 274 4.80 -31.52 5.47
N LEU A 275 3.69 -30.84 5.16
CA LEU A 275 2.48 -31.49 4.70
C LEU A 275 2.63 -32.06 3.30
N LYS A 276 3.26 -31.34 2.37
CA LYS A 276 3.54 -31.83 1.03
C LYS A 276 4.52 -33.01 0.99
N SER A 277 5.43 -33.13 1.94
CA SER A 277 6.36 -34.26 2.02
C SER A 277 5.72 -35.53 2.59
N LYS A 278 4.50 -35.47 3.11
CA LYS A 278 3.74 -36.61 3.63
C LYS A 278 2.68 -37.15 2.65
N ILE A 279 2.47 -36.47 1.53
CA ILE A 279 1.65 -36.87 0.39
C ILE A 279 2.56 -37.41 -0.70
#